data_a56502cbf49eb2c5fd1d29986dbbf9e1
#
_entry.id   a56502cbf49eb2c5fd1d29986dbbf9e1
#
_cell.length_a   1.000
_cell.length_b   1.000
_cell.length_c   1.000
_cell.angle_alpha   90.00
_cell.angle_beta   90.00
_cell.angle_gamma   90.00
#
_symmetry.space_group_name_H-M   'P 1'
#
loop_
_entity.id
_entity.type
_entity.pdbx_description
1 polymer ?
#
loop_
_entity_poly.entity_id
_entity_poly.type
_entity_poly.pdbx_seq_one_letter_code
_entity_poly.pdbx_strand_id
1 'polypeptide(L)'
;MSTSTEKRSKENLPWVEKYRPETLDEVYGQNEVITTVRKFVDEGKLPHLLFYGPPGTGKTSTIVALAREIYGKNYSNMVLELNASDDRGIDVVRNQIKDFASTRQIFSKGFKLIILDEADAMTNAAQNALRRVIERYTKNTRFCVLANYAHKLTPALLSRCTRFRFQPLPQEAIERRIANV
;
A
#
# COMPACT_ATOMS: atom_id res chain seq x y z
N MET A 1 18.96 9.58 12.17
CA MET A 1 19.15 10.67 11.21
C MET A 1 19.68 10.13 9.89
N SER A 2 18.99 10.39 8.80
CA SER A 2 19.59 10.05 7.52
C SER A 2 20.84 10.91 7.31
N THR A 3 21.91 10.28 6.91
CA THR A 3 23.13 10.98 6.65
C THR A 3 22.99 11.85 5.40
N SER A 4 23.84 12.87 5.25
CA SER A 4 23.85 13.69 4.05
C SER A 4 24.13 12.86 2.79
N THR A 5 24.81 11.75 2.92
CA THR A 5 25.11 10.83 1.83
C THR A 5 23.85 10.11 1.33
N GLU A 6 23.02 9.65 2.26
CA GLU A 6 21.75 9.02 1.90
C GLU A 6 20.80 9.97 1.19
N LYS A 7 20.76 11.23 1.66
CA LYS A 7 19.97 12.26 1.01
C LYS A 7 20.45 12.52 -0.42
N ARG A 8 21.76 12.56 -0.63
CA ARG A 8 22.34 12.76 -1.97
C ARG A 8 22.02 11.62 -2.93
N SER A 9 22.05 10.38 -2.46
CA SER A 9 21.70 9.25 -3.32
C SER A 9 20.25 9.32 -3.77
N LYS A 10 19.36 9.85 -2.93
CA LYS A 10 17.96 10.04 -3.27
C LYS A 10 17.73 11.17 -4.28
N GLU A 11 18.66 12.09 -4.43
CA GLU A 11 18.55 13.19 -5.39
C GLU A 11 18.57 12.72 -6.85
N ASN A 12 19.08 11.55 -7.13
CA ASN A 12 19.09 10.95 -8.46
C ASN A 12 17.76 10.26 -8.81
N LEU A 13 16.82 10.18 -7.87
CA LEU A 13 15.52 9.57 -8.08
C LEU A 13 14.49 10.61 -8.53
N PRO A 14 13.41 10.17 -9.22
CA PRO A 14 12.29 11.05 -9.49
C PRO A 14 11.77 11.69 -8.21
N TRP A 15 11.20 12.89 -8.32
CA TRP A 15 10.74 13.68 -7.19
C TRP A 15 9.89 12.89 -6.19
N VAL A 16 8.95 12.07 -6.68
CA VAL A 16 8.05 11.27 -5.84
C VAL A 16 8.82 10.25 -5.00
N GLU A 17 9.84 9.62 -5.56
CA GLU A 17 10.66 8.64 -4.85
C GLU A 17 11.66 9.29 -3.90
N LYS A 18 12.15 10.47 -4.25
CA LYS A 18 13.09 11.25 -3.45
C LYS A 18 12.57 11.52 -2.03
N TYR A 19 11.28 11.73 -1.88
CA TYR A 19 10.62 12.00 -0.60
C TYR A 19 9.89 10.79 -0.02
N ARG A 20 10.03 9.62 -0.63
CA ARG A 20 9.40 8.41 -0.14
C ARG A 20 10.05 7.99 1.19
N PRO A 21 9.27 7.88 2.29
CA PRO A 21 9.83 7.48 3.58
C PRO A 21 10.35 6.05 3.53
N GLU A 22 11.47 5.80 4.19
CA GLU A 22 12.02 4.45 4.35
C GLU A 22 11.47 3.77 5.60
N THR A 23 11.09 4.56 6.59
CA THR A 23 10.53 4.07 7.85
C THR A 23 9.21 4.77 8.13
N LEU A 24 8.42 4.21 9.04
CA LEU A 24 7.14 4.79 9.45
C LEU A 24 7.29 6.14 10.14
N ASP A 25 8.42 6.37 10.80
CA ASP A 25 8.67 7.62 11.51
C ASP A 25 8.91 8.80 10.57
N GLU A 26 9.22 8.53 9.31
CA GLU A 26 9.42 9.56 8.29
C GLU A 26 8.12 9.99 7.59
N VAL A 27 6.98 9.37 7.93
CA VAL A 27 5.69 9.69 7.32
C VAL A 27 5.01 10.80 8.13
N TYR A 28 4.95 12.01 7.54
CA TYR A 28 4.31 13.16 8.18
C TYR A 28 2.80 13.15 7.98
N GLY A 29 2.04 13.50 9.03
CA GLY A 29 0.60 13.69 8.95
C GLY A 29 -0.24 12.43 8.85
N GLN A 30 0.37 11.24 8.92
CA GLN A 30 -0.33 9.96 8.78
C GLN A 30 -0.21 9.08 10.04
N ASN A 31 0.06 9.67 11.18
CA ASN A 31 0.31 8.92 12.42
C ASN A 31 -0.88 8.07 12.86
N GLU A 32 -2.10 8.56 12.66
CA GLU A 32 -3.31 7.82 13.04
C GLU A 32 -3.47 6.54 12.22
N VAL A 33 -3.21 6.63 10.92
CA VAL A 33 -3.26 5.46 10.03
C VAL A 33 -2.23 4.43 10.47
N ILE A 34 -1.00 4.86 10.68
CA ILE A 34 0.11 4.01 11.08
C ILE A 34 -0.19 3.33 12.41
N THR A 35 -0.65 4.08 13.41
CA THR A 35 -0.97 3.55 14.73
C THR A 35 -2.09 2.52 14.66
N THR A 36 -3.14 2.80 13.89
CA THR A 36 -4.27 1.89 13.72
C THR A 36 -3.87 0.59 13.03
N VAL A 37 -3.10 0.68 11.96
CA VAL A 37 -2.66 -0.52 11.22
C VAL A 37 -1.70 -1.35 12.06
N ARG A 38 -0.76 -0.74 12.77
CA ARG A 38 0.13 -1.45 13.71
C ARG A 38 -0.67 -2.23 14.75
N LYS A 39 -1.71 -1.62 15.28
CA LYS A 39 -2.58 -2.28 16.27
C LYS A 39 -3.28 -3.50 15.68
N PHE A 40 -3.81 -3.40 14.47
CA PHE A 40 -4.41 -4.54 13.78
C PHE A 40 -3.42 -5.69 13.60
N VAL A 41 -2.20 -5.38 13.21
CA VAL A 41 -1.14 -6.37 13.02
C VAL A 41 -0.77 -7.03 14.34
N ASP A 42 -0.59 -6.26 15.41
CA ASP A 42 -0.23 -6.75 16.74
C ASP A 42 -1.32 -7.67 17.32
N GLU A 43 -2.58 -7.37 17.04
CA GLU A 43 -3.71 -8.17 17.48
C GLU A 43 -3.98 -9.39 16.56
N GLY A 44 -3.25 -9.54 15.47
CA GLY A 44 -3.48 -10.62 14.50
C GLY A 44 -4.78 -10.49 13.72
N LYS A 45 -5.32 -9.28 13.64
CA LYS A 45 -6.65 -9.01 13.04
C LYS A 45 -6.56 -8.00 11.89
N LEU A 46 -5.54 -8.11 11.06
CA LEU A 46 -5.37 -7.20 9.92
C LEU A 46 -6.51 -7.39 8.92
N PRO A 47 -7.33 -6.35 8.65
CA PRO A 47 -8.33 -6.40 7.60
C PRO A 47 -7.72 -6.10 6.23
N HIS A 48 -8.52 -6.22 5.18
CA HIS A 48 -8.16 -5.59 3.91
C HIS A 48 -8.21 -4.08 4.08
N LEU A 49 -7.28 -3.38 3.46
CA LEU A 49 -7.11 -1.93 3.64
C LEU A 49 -7.41 -1.20 2.34
N LEU A 50 -8.03 -0.04 2.46
CA LEU A 50 -8.15 0.92 1.37
C LEU A 50 -7.52 2.24 1.81
N PHE A 51 -6.46 2.66 1.15
CA PHE A 51 -5.84 3.97 1.34
C PHE A 51 -6.26 4.85 0.18
N TYR A 52 -6.97 5.92 0.46
CA TYR A 52 -7.46 6.83 -0.56
C TYR A 52 -7.21 8.29 -0.20
N GLY A 53 -7.04 9.11 -1.22
CA GLY A 53 -6.78 10.53 -1.07
C GLY A 53 -5.99 11.08 -2.24
N PRO A 54 -5.79 12.41 -2.30
CA PRO A 54 -5.10 13.06 -3.41
C PRO A 54 -3.71 12.48 -3.68
N PRO A 55 -3.20 12.62 -4.92
CA PRO A 55 -1.82 12.20 -5.21
C PRO A 55 -0.82 12.94 -4.33
N GLY A 56 0.29 12.27 -4.01
CA GLY A 56 1.37 12.88 -3.23
C GLY A 56 1.11 12.95 -1.72
N THR A 57 0.14 12.20 -1.22
CA THR A 57 -0.20 12.18 0.21
C THR A 57 0.48 11.05 0.99
N GLY A 58 1.32 10.26 0.32
CA GLY A 58 2.14 9.24 0.97
C GLY A 58 1.46 7.89 1.16
N LYS A 59 0.44 7.57 0.39
CA LYS A 59 -0.27 6.29 0.48
C LYS A 59 0.64 5.09 0.25
N THR A 60 1.33 5.08 -0.89
CA THR A 60 2.26 3.99 -1.24
C THR A 60 3.40 3.91 -0.25
N SER A 61 4.01 5.03 0.09
CA SER A 61 5.13 5.08 1.03
C SER A 61 4.75 4.54 2.40
N THR A 62 3.55 4.86 2.87
CA THR A 62 3.05 4.40 4.16
C THR A 62 2.90 2.88 4.20
N ILE A 63 2.25 2.29 3.20
CA ILE A 63 2.05 0.84 3.21
C ILE A 63 3.36 0.07 2.99
N VAL A 64 4.26 0.59 2.17
CA VAL A 64 5.57 -0.02 1.96
C VAL A 64 6.39 0.00 3.24
N ALA A 65 6.42 1.15 3.95
CA ALA A 65 7.12 1.26 5.23
C ALA A 65 6.54 0.33 6.30
N LEU A 66 5.21 0.26 6.38
CA LEU A 66 4.52 -0.68 7.27
C LEU A 66 4.88 -2.13 6.96
N ALA A 67 4.85 -2.50 5.68
CA ALA A 67 5.17 -3.85 5.25
C ALA A 67 6.63 -4.23 5.54
N ARG A 68 7.56 -3.31 5.34
CA ARG A 68 8.96 -3.53 5.68
C ARG A 68 9.16 -3.73 7.19
N GLU A 69 8.42 -3.00 8.01
CA GLU A 69 8.43 -3.18 9.46
C GLU A 69 7.87 -4.54 9.87
N ILE A 70 6.75 -4.95 9.26
CA ILE A 70 6.08 -6.21 9.58
C ILE A 70 6.88 -7.43 9.15
N TYR A 71 7.37 -7.41 7.93
CA TYR A 71 7.97 -8.59 7.30
C TYR A 71 9.50 -8.61 7.35
N GLY A 72 10.15 -7.47 7.52
CA GLY A 72 11.61 -7.39 7.59
C GLY A 72 12.29 -8.12 6.43
N LYS A 73 13.09 -9.13 6.75
CA LYS A 73 13.84 -9.93 5.76
C LYS A 73 12.94 -10.68 4.78
N ASN A 74 11.71 -10.95 5.16
CA ASN A 74 10.76 -11.73 4.37
C ASN A 74 9.92 -10.86 3.41
N TYR A 75 10.21 -9.56 3.33
CA TYR A 75 9.43 -8.62 2.53
C TYR A 75 9.24 -9.11 1.09
N SER A 76 10.31 -9.51 0.41
CA SER A 76 10.25 -9.93 -1.00
C SER A 76 9.38 -11.17 -1.23
N ASN A 77 9.27 -12.05 -0.23
CA ASN A 77 8.48 -13.27 -0.31
C ASN A 77 7.05 -13.11 0.17
N MET A 78 6.78 -12.09 0.99
CA MET A 78 5.50 -11.90 1.66
C MET A 78 4.69 -10.72 1.12
N VAL A 79 5.29 -9.88 0.29
CA VAL A 79 4.65 -8.67 -0.26
C VAL A 79 4.74 -8.67 -1.77
N LEU A 80 3.61 -8.47 -2.42
CA LEU A 80 3.51 -8.29 -3.89
C LEU A 80 2.95 -6.91 -4.16
N GLU A 81 3.67 -6.11 -4.94
CA GLU A 81 3.20 -4.80 -5.40
C GLU A 81 2.73 -4.93 -6.86
N LEU A 82 1.49 -4.52 -7.12
CA LEU A 82 0.89 -4.57 -8.45
C LEU A 82 0.25 -3.23 -8.78
N ASN A 83 0.26 -2.89 -10.06
CA ASN A 83 -0.55 -1.80 -10.57
C ASN A 83 -1.87 -2.37 -11.09
N ALA A 84 -2.99 -1.99 -10.46
CA ALA A 84 -4.31 -2.47 -10.82
C ALA A 84 -4.77 -1.96 -12.20
N SER A 85 -4.17 -0.86 -12.68
CA SER A 85 -4.46 -0.28 -14.00
C SER A 85 -3.59 -0.84 -15.13
N ASP A 86 -2.91 -1.96 -14.91
CA ASP A 86 -2.06 -2.60 -15.92
C ASP A 86 -2.83 -2.75 -17.23
N ASP A 87 -2.29 -2.20 -18.32
CA ASP A 87 -2.92 -2.19 -19.67
C ASP A 87 -3.03 -3.60 -20.25
N ARG A 88 -2.28 -4.56 -19.76
CA ARG A 88 -2.44 -5.96 -20.15
C ARG A 88 -3.75 -6.58 -19.64
N GLY A 89 -4.46 -5.89 -18.75
CA GLY A 89 -5.79 -6.24 -18.29
C GLY A 89 -5.85 -6.96 -16.96
N ILE A 90 -7.08 -7.11 -16.45
CA ILE A 90 -7.34 -7.72 -15.15
C ILE A 90 -6.90 -9.18 -15.05
N ASP A 91 -6.88 -9.92 -16.17
CA ASP A 91 -6.47 -11.33 -16.16
C ASP A 91 -5.00 -11.49 -15.79
N VAL A 92 -4.13 -10.58 -16.21
CA VAL A 92 -2.72 -10.58 -15.82
C VAL A 92 -2.59 -10.35 -14.31
N VAL A 93 -3.30 -9.35 -13.78
CA VAL A 93 -3.32 -9.04 -12.35
C VAL A 93 -3.84 -10.24 -11.56
N ARG A 94 -4.93 -10.84 -12.02
CA ARG A 94 -5.54 -12.01 -11.38
C ARG A 94 -4.58 -13.19 -11.30
N ASN A 95 -3.87 -13.47 -12.38
CA ASN A 95 -2.90 -14.57 -12.44
C ASN A 95 -1.71 -14.33 -11.52
N GLN A 96 -1.21 -13.09 -11.45
CA GLN A 96 -0.13 -12.74 -10.54
C GLN A 96 -0.54 -12.93 -9.08
N ILE A 97 -1.76 -12.53 -8.73
CA ILE A 97 -2.31 -12.71 -7.38
C ILE A 97 -2.45 -14.20 -7.06
N LYS A 98 -2.99 -14.98 -7.99
CA LYS A 98 -3.17 -16.42 -7.83
C LYS A 98 -1.83 -17.11 -7.55
N ASP A 99 -0.83 -16.84 -8.37
CA ASP A 99 0.48 -17.45 -8.22
C ASP A 99 1.12 -17.09 -6.88
N PHE A 100 1.06 -15.82 -6.51
CA PHE A 100 1.61 -15.33 -5.26
C PHE A 100 0.88 -15.91 -4.04
N ALA A 101 -0.45 -15.87 -4.04
CA ALA A 101 -1.26 -16.33 -2.91
C ALA A 101 -1.20 -17.85 -2.72
N SER A 102 -0.96 -18.59 -3.79
CA SER A 102 -0.88 -20.05 -3.76
C SER A 102 0.48 -20.57 -3.30
N THR A 103 1.51 -19.73 -3.29
CA THR A 103 2.84 -20.12 -2.84
C THR A 103 2.85 -20.29 -1.32
N ARG A 104 3.26 -21.46 -0.84
CA ARG A 104 3.35 -21.72 0.60
C ARG A 104 4.65 -21.14 1.15
N GLN A 105 4.52 -20.47 2.31
CA GLN A 105 5.66 -20.04 3.10
C GLN A 105 5.76 -20.96 4.33
N ILE A 106 6.72 -21.88 4.30
CA ILE A 106 6.85 -22.92 5.33
C ILE A 106 7.20 -22.33 6.70
N PHE A 107 7.95 -21.21 6.71
CA PHE A 107 8.49 -20.62 7.93
C PHE A 107 7.84 -19.31 8.34
N SER A 108 6.85 -18.80 7.60
CA SER A 108 6.20 -17.54 7.88
C SER A 108 4.87 -17.76 8.57
N LYS A 109 4.69 -17.10 9.70
CA LYS A 109 3.38 -16.95 10.34
C LYS A 109 2.77 -15.63 9.88
N GLY A 110 1.46 -15.63 9.64
CA GLY A 110 0.72 -14.43 9.28
C GLY A 110 0.31 -14.40 7.82
N PHE A 111 -0.17 -13.25 7.41
CA PHE A 111 -0.75 -13.07 6.08
C PHE A 111 0.27 -12.53 5.10
N LYS A 112 0.17 -12.98 3.86
CA LYS A 112 0.82 -12.29 2.74
C LYS A 112 0.09 -10.99 2.48
N LEU A 113 0.79 -9.99 1.98
CA LEU A 113 0.23 -8.69 1.64
C LEU A 113 0.35 -8.42 0.15
N ILE A 114 -0.75 -8.03 -0.46
CA ILE A 114 -0.77 -7.58 -1.86
C ILE A 114 -1.15 -6.11 -1.88
N ILE A 115 -0.29 -5.29 -2.47
CA ILE A 115 -0.51 -3.86 -2.63
C ILE A 115 -0.98 -3.64 -4.07
N LEU A 116 -2.19 -3.09 -4.22
CA LEU A 116 -2.81 -2.81 -5.50
C LEU A 116 -2.93 -1.30 -5.69
N ASP A 117 -2.04 -0.74 -6.50
CA ASP A 117 -2.03 0.69 -6.79
C ASP A 117 -2.97 1.03 -7.95
N GLU A 118 -3.45 2.27 -7.96
CA GLU A 118 -4.30 2.83 -9.02
C GLU A 118 -5.59 2.04 -9.26
N ALA A 119 -6.23 1.55 -8.20
CA ALA A 119 -7.45 0.76 -8.31
C ALA A 119 -8.63 1.56 -8.89
N ASP A 120 -8.65 2.86 -8.70
CA ASP A 120 -9.68 3.75 -9.23
C ASP A 120 -9.59 3.98 -10.75
N ALA A 121 -8.50 3.56 -11.38
CA ALA A 121 -8.36 3.57 -12.84
C ALA A 121 -9.00 2.34 -13.51
N MET A 122 -9.39 1.34 -12.73
CA MET A 122 -10.03 0.12 -13.25
C MET A 122 -11.48 0.38 -13.67
N THR A 123 -11.93 -0.36 -14.68
CA THR A 123 -13.34 -0.40 -15.06
C THR A 123 -14.17 -1.05 -13.95
N ASN A 124 -15.47 -0.85 -13.94
CA ASN A 124 -16.37 -1.49 -12.99
C ASN A 124 -16.31 -3.03 -13.10
N ALA A 125 -16.23 -3.54 -14.30
CA ALA A 125 -16.09 -4.98 -14.54
C ALA A 125 -14.80 -5.54 -13.92
N ALA A 126 -13.67 -4.83 -14.10
CA ALA A 126 -12.40 -5.22 -13.53
C ALA A 126 -12.43 -5.14 -11.99
N GLN A 127 -13.06 -4.13 -11.42
CA GLN A 127 -13.22 -4.01 -9.97
C GLN A 127 -14.07 -5.14 -9.39
N ASN A 128 -15.11 -5.55 -10.08
CA ASN A 128 -15.92 -6.70 -9.66
C ASN A 128 -15.13 -8.01 -9.72
N ALA A 129 -14.30 -8.18 -10.73
CA ALA A 129 -13.40 -9.34 -10.81
C ALA A 129 -12.39 -9.32 -9.66
N LEU A 130 -11.84 -8.15 -9.33
CA LEU A 130 -10.92 -7.98 -8.20
C LEU A 130 -11.59 -8.33 -6.89
N ARG A 131 -12.83 -7.91 -6.67
CA ARG A 131 -13.57 -8.27 -5.45
C ARG A 131 -13.66 -9.79 -5.28
N ARG A 132 -13.93 -10.52 -6.34
CA ARG A 132 -13.98 -11.98 -6.31
C ARG A 132 -12.63 -12.59 -5.95
N VAL A 133 -11.56 -12.03 -6.48
CA VAL A 133 -10.19 -12.46 -6.17
C VAL A 133 -9.87 -12.22 -4.70
N ILE A 134 -10.22 -11.06 -4.17
CA ILE A 134 -10.04 -10.73 -2.75
C ILE A 134 -10.78 -11.76 -1.86
N GLU A 135 -12.02 -12.04 -2.17
CA GLU A 135 -12.81 -13.02 -1.43
C GLU A 135 -12.18 -14.42 -1.46
N ARG A 136 -11.68 -14.82 -2.62
CA ARG A 136 -11.12 -16.17 -2.81
C ARG A 136 -9.85 -16.40 -1.99
N TYR A 137 -9.00 -15.37 -1.84
CA TYR A 137 -7.69 -15.52 -1.20
C TYR A 137 -7.63 -14.90 0.21
N THR A 138 -8.73 -14.47 0.78
CA THR A 138 -8.80 -13.81 2.10
C THR A 138 -8.22 -14.66 3.22
N LYS A 139 -8.26 -15.98 3.11
CA LYS A 139 -7.84 -16.88 4.18
C LYS A 139 -6.37 -16.68 4.59
N ASN A 140 -5.48 -16.45 3.64
CA ASN A 140 -4.04 -16.34 3.89
C ASN A 140 -3.42 -15.05 3.32
N THR A 141 -4.20 -14.18 2.74
CA THR A 141 -3.73 -12.99 2.05
C THR A 141 -4.56 -11.79 2.43
N ARG A 142 -3.89 -10.64 2.63
CA ARG A 142 -4.56 -9.36 2.84
C ARG A 142 -4.19 -8.42 1.71
N PHE A 143 -5.12 -7.55 1.35
CA PHE A 143 -4.98 -6.63 0.25
C PHE A 143 -4.97 -5.21 0.78
N CYS A 144 -4.04 -4.40 0.28
CA CYS A 144 -4.04 -2.96 0.48
C CYS A 144 -4.30 -2.30 -0.86
N VAL A 145 -5.48 -1.75 -1.02
CA VAL A 145 -5.92 -1.09 -2.25
C VAL A 145 -5.62 0.39 -2.13
N LEU A 146 -4.94 0.94 -3.12
CA LEU A 146 -4.60 2.36 -3.16
C LEU A 146 -5.40 3.05 -4.27
N ALA A 147 -5.99 4.18 -3.95
CA ALA A 147 -6.78 4.97 -4.90
C ALA A 147 -6.67 6.46 -4.60
N ASN A 148 -6.71 7.29 -5.62
CA ASN A 148 -6.78 8.74 -5.43
C ASN A 148 -8.23 9.18 -5.14
N TYR A 149 -9.20 8.53 -5.77
CA TYR A 149 -10.61 8.92 -5.71
C TYR A 149 -11.49 7.73 -5.29
N ALA A 150 -11.93 7.74 -4.04
CA ALA A 150 -12.79 6.66 -3.52
C ALA A 150 -14.10 6.54 -4.26
N HIS A 151 -14.67 7.66 -4.78
CA HIS A 151 -15.94 7.65 -5.50
C HIS A 151 -15.90 6.89 -6.83
N LYS A 152 -14.71 6.61 -7.36
CA LYS A 152 -14.53 5.78 -8.56
C LYS A 152 -14.50 4.30 -8.27
N LEU A 153 -14.48 3.91 -7.00
CA LEU A 153 -14.51 2.52 -6.60
C LEU A 153 -15.95 2.04 -6.42
N THR A 154 -16.21 0.78 -6.81
CA THR A 154 -17.54 0.21 -6.66
C THR A 154 -17.88 0.00 -5.19
N PRO A 155 -19.16 0.11 -4.80
CA PRO A 155 -19.57 -0.19 -3.41
C PRO A 155 -19.21 -1.59 -2.96
N ALA A 156 -19.23 -2.55 -3.87
CA ALA A 156 -18.85 -3.94 -3.58
C ALA A 156 -17.39 -4.06 -3.15
N LEU A 157 -16.48 -3.35 -3.84
CA LEU A 157 -15.07 -3.32 -3.47
C LEU A 157 -14.85 -2.56 -2.16
N LEU A 158 -15.49 -1.39 -2.02
CA LEU A 158 -15.39 -0.57 -0.82
C LEU A 158 -15.82 -1.31 0.45
N SER A 159 -16.85 -2.14 0.37
CA SER A 159 -17.40 -2.85 1.52
C SER A 159 -16.44 -3.92 2.06
N ARG A 160 -15.47 -4.35 1.28
CA ARG A 160 -14.49 -5.37 1.68
C ARG A 160 -13.29 -4.82 2.43
N CYS A 161 -13.11 -3.50 2.42
CA CYS A 161 -11.91 -2.86 2.94
C CYS A 161 -12.21 -1.92 4.09
N THR A 162 -11.30 -1.85 5.05
CA THR A 162 -11.28 -0.79 6.05
C THR A 162 -10.63 0.44 5.41
N ARG A 163 -11.33 1.56 5.42
CA ARG A 163 -10.94 2.77 4.69
C ARG A 163 -10.10 3.69 5.54
N PHE A 164 -9.03 4.20 4.96
CA PHE A 164 -8.20 5.23 5.57
C PHE A 164 -8.03 6.38 4.57
N ARG A 165 -8.48 7.55 4.97
CA ARG A 165 -8.36 8.75 4.16
C ARG A 165 -6.99 9.41 4.40
N PHE A 166 -6.27 9.64 3.31
CA PHE A 166 -5.03 10.39 3.32
C PHE A 166 -5.31 11.82 2.89
N GLN A 167 -4.76 12.77 3.63
CA GLN A 167 -4.92 14.19 3.34
C GLN A 167 -3.58 14.79 2.96
N PRO A 168 -3.57 15.91 2.23
CA PRO A 168 -2.32 16.63 1.99
C PRO A 168 -1.62 16.92 3.31
N LEU A 169 -0.29 16.83 3.29
CA LEU A 169 0.51 17.12 4.46
C LEU A 169 0.29 18.58 4.90
N PRO A 170 0.35 18.88 6.22
CA PRO A 170 0.30 20.25 6.69
C PRO A 170 1.38 21.10 6.02
N GLN A 171 1.09 22.37 5.78
CA GLN A 171 2.01 23.32 5.15
C GLN A 171 3.40 23.29 5.80
N GLU A 172 3.45 23.28 7.11
CA GLU A 172 4.68 23.21 7.90
C GLU A 172 5.50 21.96 7.59
N ALA A 173 4.86 20.79 7.50
CA ALA A 173 5.54 19.54 7.19
C ALA A 173 6.07 19.53 5.75
N ILE A 174 5.34 20.09 4.81
CA ILE A 174 5.77 20.24 3.41
C ILE A 174 7.01 21.12 3.33
N GLU A 175 7.01 22.26 4.01
CA GLU A 175 8.14 23.20 4.05
C GLU A 175 9.39 22.54 4.63
N ARG A 176 9.26 21.79 5.71
CA ARG A 176 10.37 21.04 6.29
C ARG A 176 10.96 20.03 5.33
N ARG A 177 10.13 19.33 4.59
CA ARG A 177 10.59 18.36 3.58
C ARG A 177 11.34 19.06 2.44
N ILE A 178 10.87 20.20 2.00
CA ILE A 178 11.52 21.01 0.98
C ILE A 178 12.86 21.56 1.49
N ALA A 179 12.90 22.07 2.70
CA ALA A 179 14.11 22.60 3.32
C ALA A 179 15.22 21.56 3.51
N ASN A 180 14.87 20.30 3.58
CA ASN A 180 15.81 19.17 3.75
C ASN A 180 16.33 18.60 2.42
N VAL A 181 15.97 19.20 1.30
CA VAL A 181 16.41 18.76 -0.03
C VAL A 181 17.80 19.29 -0.43
#